data_43436259d836d5f7cff86710914ee764
#
_entry.id   43436259d836d5f7cff86710914ee764
#
_cell.length_a   1.000
_cell.length_b   1.000
_cell.length_c   1.000
_cell.angle_alpha   90.00
_cell.angle_beta   90.00
_cell.angle_gamma   90.00
#
_symmetry.space_group_name_H-M   'P 1'
#
loop_
_entity.id
_entity.type
_entity.pdbx_description
1 polymer ?
#
loop_
_entity_poly.entity_id
_entity_poly.type
_entity_poly.pdbx_seq_one_letter_code
_entity_poly.pdbx_strand_id
1 'polypeptide(L)'
;MAKEAKTNAMRMLDRQKVKYEALSYECDEFIDGIHCADITGAPYDQSFKTLVMEGKSGGYYVFVVPIEKEVDRKAAAKAVGEKTVDMIHVKDITKITGYVRGGCSPIGMKKPFPTVFDASAGNFQEIYVSGGRIGLTLTVPVEDLLKVTGGKLANITAREE
;
A
#
# COMPACT_ATOMS: atom_id res chain seq x y z
N MET A 1 23.88 -2.23 -18.82
CA MET A 1 22.83 -2.64 -17.90
C MET A 1 21.53 -1.96 -18.26
N ALA A 2 20.53 -2.75 -18.55
CA ALA A 2 19.22 -2.20 -18.85
C ALA A 2 18.65 -1.59 -17.57
N LYS A 3 18.19 -0.35 -17.63
CA LYS A 3 17.45 0.23 -16.54
C LYS A 3 16.12 -0.47 -16.44
N GLU A 4 15.75 -0.87 -15.24
CA GLU A 4 14.43 -1.42 -15.02
C GLU A 4 13.40 -0.34 -15.35
N ALA A 5 12.33 -0.74 -16.01
CA ALA A 5 11.26 0.18 -16.37
C ALA A 5 10.60 0.72 -15.10
N LYS A 6 10.23 1.98 -15.13
CA LYS A 6 9.47 2.58 -14.02
C LYS A 6 8.10 1.94 -13.93
N THR A 7 7.66 1.71 -12.69
CA THR A 7 6.31 1.20 -12.43
C THR A 7 5.29 2.33 -12.60
N ASN A 8 4.01 1.96 -12.64
CA ASN A 8 2.94 2.96 -12.66
C ASN A 8 2.99 3.85 -11.43
N ALA A 9 3.35 3.28 -10.27
CA ALA A 9 3.51 4.05 -9.04
C ALA A 9 4.57 5.13 -9.21
N MET A 10 5.74 4.75 -9.74
CA MET A 10 6.84 5.70 -9.96
C MET A 10 6.46 6.78 -10.98
N ARG A 11 5.80 6.38 -12.06
CA ARG A 11 5.36 7.33 -13.09
C ARG A 11 4.37 8.34 -12.52
N MET A 12 3.44 7.90 -11.67
CA MET A 12 2.48 8.80 -11.06
C MET A 12 3.18 9.79 -10.13
N LEU A 13 4.13 9.33 -9.32
CA LEU A 13 4.91 10.21 -8.45
C LEU A 13 5.70 11.23 -9.25
N ASP A 14 6.35 10.80 -10.33
CA ASP A 14 7.11 11.70 -11.21
C ASP A 14 6.19 12.76 -11.84
N ARG A 15 5.01 12.34 -12.28
CA ARG A 15 4.04 13.24 -12.90
C ARG A 15 3.55 14.29 -11.93
N GLN A 16 3.41 13.92 -10.65
CA GLN A 16 2.98 14.83 -9.59
C GLN A 16 4.17 15.59 -8.98
N LYS A 17 5.37 15.38 -9.48
CA LYS A 17 6.61 16.02 -8.99
C LYS A 17 6.90 15.72 -7.53
N VAL A 18 6.59 14.51 -7.10
CA VAL A 18 6.85 14.04 -5.74
C VAL A 18 8.24 13.45 -5.66
N LYS A 19 8.99 13.83 -4.64
CA LYS A 19 10.31 13.25 -4.35
C LYS A 19 10.11 11.96 -3.58
N TYR A 20 10.81 10.91 -4.02
CA TYR A 20 10.76 9.61 -3.37
C TYR A 20 12.10 8.90 -3.54
N GLU A 21 12.33 7.90 -2.70
CA GLU A 21 13.49 7.03 -2.85
C GLU A 21 13.01 5.64 -3.24
N ALA A 22 13.76 4.97 -4.09
CA ALA A 22 13.45 3.63 -4.54
C ALA A 22 14.53 2.68 -4.06
N LEU A 23 14.11 1.59 -3.38
CA LEU A 23 15.01 0.53 -2.93
C LEU A 23 14.65 -0.73 -3.72
N SER A 24 15.60 -1.18 -4.54
CA SER A 24 15.45 -2.43 -5.31
C SER A 24 16.27 -3.52 -4.65
N TYR A 25 15.73 -4.75 -4.65
CA TYR A 25 16.43 -5.92 -4.13
C TYR A 25 16.03 -7.14 -4.97
N GLU A 26 16.92 -8.11 -5.02
CA GLU A 26 16.65 -9.31 -5.81
C GLU A 26 15.61 -10.17 -5.10
N CYS A 27 14.55 -10.52 -5.83
CA CYS A 27 13.50 -11.35 -5.32
C CYS A 27 12.73 -11.90 -6.51
N ASP A 28 12.80 -13.22 -6.72
CA ASP A 28 12.17 -13.86 -7.87
C ASP A 28 10.73 -14.25 -7.59
N GLU A 29 10.32 -14.24 -6.33
CA GLU A 29 8.98 -14.64 -5.93
C GLU A 29 8.49 -13.81 -4.76
N PHE A 30 7.21 -13.97 -4.46
CA PHE A 30 6.59 -13.23 -3.37
C PHE A 30 7.27 -13.51 -2.03
N ILE A 31 7.58 -12.45 -1.29
CA ILE A 31 7.97 -12.49 0.11
C ILE A 31 7.08 -11.52 0.87
N ASP A 32 6.81 -11.82 2.15
CA ASP A 32 5.95 -10.98 2.96
C ASP A 32 6.63 -9.65 3.34
N GLY A 33 5.84 -8.74 3.94
CA GLY A 33 6.33 -7.42 4.32
C GLY A 33 7.48 -7.46 5.32
N ILE A 34 7.48 -8.43 6.23
CA ILE A 34 8.55 -8.57 7.22
C ILE A 34 9.87 -8.91 6.55
N HIS A 35 9.87 -9.87 5.62
CA HIS A 35 11.08 -10.22 4.87
C HIS A 35 11.56 -9.05 4.00
N CYS A 36 10.64 -8.32 3.38
CA CYS A 36 10.99 -7.13 2.60
C CYS A 36 11.67 -6.08 3.48
N ALA A 37 11.14 -5.83 4.66
CA ALA A 37 11.72 -4.87 5.60
C ALA A 37 13.11 -5.33 6.07
N ASP A 38 13.29 -6.62 6.33
CA ASP A 38 14.59 -7.18 6.71
C ASP A 38 15.63 -6.97 5.60
N ILE A 39 15.25 -7.20 4.36
CA ILE A 39 16.17 -7.06 3.22
C ILE A 39 16.55 -5.58 3.01
N THR A 40 15.59 -4.68 3.11
CA THR A 40 15.82 -3.25 2.86
C THR A 40 16.37 -2.51 4.07
N GLY A 41 16.28 -3.10 5.26
CA GLY A 41 16.65 -2.43 6.50
C GLY A 41 15.60 -1.45 7.00
N ALA A 42 14.41 -1.44 6.41
CA ALA A 42 13.35 -0.51 6.81
C ALA A 42 12.77 -0.87 8.18
N PRO A 43 12.51 0.14 9.03
CA PRO A 43 11.85 -0.13 10.33
C PRO A 43 10.46 -0.73 10.11
N TYR A 44 10.10 -1.74 10.90
CA TYR A 44 8.82 -2.42 10.76
C TYR A 44 7.64 -1.49 10.98
N ASP A 45 7.71 -0.62 11.97
CA ASP A 45 6.61 0.29 12.30
C ASP A 45 6.41 1.38 11.25
N GLN A 46 7.41 1.61 10.41
CA GLN A 46 7.37 2.60 9.33
C GLN A 46 7.11 1.95 7.96
N SER A 47 7.08 0.62 7.92
CA SER A 47 6.84 -0.15 6.69
C SER A 47 5.37 -0.53 6.63
N PHE A 48 4.72 -0.22 5.52
CA PHE A 48 3.28 -0.40 5.34
C PHE A 48 2.99 -1.35 4.18
N LYS A 49 1.97 -2.18 4.37
CA LYS A 49 1.48 -3.07 3.33
C LYS A 49 0.16 -2.54 2.77
N THR A 50 -0.11 -2.84 1.51
CA THR A 50 -1.30 -2.40 0.81
C THR A 50 -2.27 -3.56 0.67
N LEU A 51 -3.47 -3.40 1.20
CA LEU A 51 -4.52 -4.41 1.16
C LEU A 51 -5.68 -3.89 0.35
N VAL A 52 -6.24 -4.74 -0.51
CA VAL A 52 -7.42 -4.40 -1.30
C VAL A 52 -8.59 -5.22 -0.79
N MET A 53 -9.69 -4.55 -0.47
CA MET A 53 -10.86 -5.19 0.08
C MET A 53 -12.08 -4.81 -0.72
N GLU A 54 -13.07 -5.70 -0.73
CA GLU A 54 -14.36 -5.46 -1.35
C GLU A 54 -15.40 -5.19 -0.29
N GLY A 55 -16.15 -4.09 -0.43
CA GLY A 55 -17.26 -3.77 0.46
C GLY A 55 -18.50 -4.53 0.09
N LYS A 56 -19.45 -4.61 1.01
CA LYS A 56 -20.74 -5.28 0.80
C LYS A 56 -21.46 -4.72 -0.43
N SER A 57 -21.28 -3.44 -0.73
CA SER A 57 -21.89 -2.78 -1.89
C SER A 57 -21.29 -3.23 -3.22
N GLY A 58 -20.17 -3.96 -3.21
CA GLY A 58 -19.45 -4.35 -4.41
C GLY A 58 -18.30 -3.40 -4.78
N GLY A 59 -18.12 -2.31 -4.04
CA GLY A 59 -17.03 -1.37 -4.27
C GLY A 59 -15.73 -1.88 -3.70
N TYR A 60 -14.62 -1.45 -4.29
CA TYR A 60 -13.28 -1.83 -3.84
C TYR A 60 -12.63 -0.67 -3.10
N TYR A 61 -11.83 -1.01 -2.09
CA TYR A 61 -11.17 -0.05 -1.22
C TYR A 61 -9.75 -0.50 -0.95
N VAL A 62 -8.86 0.46 -0.75
CA VAL A 62 -7.45 0.20 -0.47
C VAL A 62 -7.14 0.64 0.95
N PHE A 63 -6.56 -0.27 1.73
CA PHE A 63 -6.14 0.01 3.10
C PHE A 63 -4.65 -0.20 3.22
N VAL A 64 -3.95 0.79 3.77
CA VAL A 64 -2.50 0.76 3.93
C VAL A 64 -2.20 0.74 5.42
N VAL A 65 -1.63 -0.36 5.90
CA VAL A 65 -1.42 -0.61 7.33
C VAL A 65 0.02 -1.07 7.59
N PRO A 66 0.54 -0.86 8.82
CA PRO A 66 1.87 -1.36 9.17
C PRO A 66 1.98 -2.87 8.94
N ILE A 67 3.15 -3.31 8.50
CA ILE A 67 3.35 -4.73 8.15
C ILE A 67 3.14 -5.69 9.31
N GLU A 68 3.34 -5.22 10.55
CA GLU A 68 3.16 -6.03 11.76
C GLU A 68 1.73 -6.04 12.27
N LYS A 69 0.85 -5.21 11.72
CA LYS A 69 -0.51 -5.07 12.21
C LYS A 69 -1.50 -5.75 11.29
N GLU A 70 -2.62 -6.16 11.88
CA GLU A 70 -3.75 -6.67 11.12
C GLU A 70 -4.78 -5.57 10.95
N VAL A 71 -5.45 -5.55 9.80
CA VAL A 71 -6.54 -4.59 9.58
C VAL A 71 -7.73 -4.99 10.45
N ASP A 72 -8.33 -4.01 11.11
CA ASP A 72 -9.60 -4.20 11.81
C ASP A 72 -10.70 -3.98 10.79
N ARG A 73 -11.34 -5.06 10.36
CA ARG A 73 -12.34 -4.99 9.28
C ARG A 73 -13.54 -4.12 9.64
N LYS A 74 -13.95 -4.09 10.90
CA LYS A 74 -15.04 -3.22 11.34
C LYS A 74 -14.66 -1.75 11.23
N ALA A 75 -13.47 -1.40 11.71
CA ALA A 75 -12.98 -0.03 11.63
C ALA A 75 -12.76 0.37 10.16
N ALA A 76 -12.23 -0.53 9.35
CA ALA A 76 -12.01 -0.28 7.93
C ALA A 76 -13.35 -0.04 7.20
N ALA A 77 -14.35 -0.87 7.45
CA ALA A 77 -15.68 -0.70 6.86
C ALA A 77 -16.28 0.65 7.25
N LYS A 78 -16.18 1.00 8.52
CA LYS A 78 -16.69 2.28 9.01
C LYS A 78 -15.99 3.46 8.33
N ALA A 79 -14.68 3.35 8.11
CA ALA A 79 -13.88 4.41 7.50
C ALA A 79 -14.33 4.72 6.07
N VAL A 80 -14.86 3.73 5.36
CA VAL A 80 -15.32 3.90 3.96
C VAL A 80 -16.83 3.88 3.80
N GLY A 81 -17.57 3.83 4.89
CA GLY A 81 -19.04 3.86 4.84
C GLY A 81 -19.69 2.55 4.38
N GLU A 82 -19.01 1.43 4.55
CA GLU A 82 -19.53 0.11 4.21
C GLU A 82 -20.03 -0.62 5.46
N LYS A 83 -20.94 -1.55 5.29
CA LYS A 83 -21.36 -2.43 6.38
C LYS A 83 -20.25 -3.40 6.73
N THR A 84 -19.64 -4.00 5.72
CA THR A 84 -18.56 -4.96 5.87
C THR A 84 -17.57 -4.78 4.72
N VAL A 85 -16.31 -5.16 4.97
CA VAL A 85 -15.28 -5.27 3.94
C VAL A 85 -14.57 -6.60 4.14
N ASP A 86 -14.21 -7.25 3.04
CA ASP A 86 -13.50 -8.52 3.05
C ASP A 86 -12.36 -8.49 2.05
N MET A 87 -11.30 -9.24 2.34
CA MET A 87 -10.18 -9.34 1.42
C MET A 87 -10.63 -9.93 0.08
N ILE A 88 -10.15 -9.35 -1.01
CA ILE A 88 -10.38 -9.95 -2.33
C ILE A 88 -9.53 -11.22 -2.47
N HIS A 89 -9.91 -12.09 -3.40
CA HIS A 89 -9.12 -13.28 -3.68
C HIS A 89 -7.77 -12.89 -4.31
N VAL A 90 -6.72 -13.60 -3.94
CA VAL A 90 -5.38 -13.36 -4.49
C VAL A 90 -5.38 -13.36 -6.01
N LYS A 91 -6.14 -14.29 -6.62
CA LYS A 91 -6.24 -14.39 -8.09
C LYS A 91 -6.84 -13.16 -8.75
N ASP A 92 -7.57 -12.34 -8.00
CA ASP A 92 -8.25 -11.15 -8.54
C ASP A 92 -7.42 -9.88 -8.37
N ILE A 93 -6.33 -9.92 -7.62
CA ILE A 93 -5.52 -8.73 -7.32
C ILE A 93 -5.07 -8.04 -8.60
N THR A 94 -4.47 -8.76 -9.53
CA THR A 94 -3.94 -8.17 -10.77
C THR A 94 -5.05 -7.61 -11.62
N LYS A 95 -6.16 -8.31 -11.72
CA LYS A 95 -7.32 -7.87 -12.50
C LYS A 95 -7.88 -6.55 -11.98
N ILE A 96 -7.95 -6.40 -10.65
CA ILE A 96 -8.54 -5.23 -10.01
C ILE A 96 -7.56 -4.07 -9.94
N THR A 97 -6.30 -4.32 -9.57
CA THR A 97 -5.33 -3.26 -9.28
C THR A 97 -4.34 -3.00 -10.41
N GLY A 98 -4.09 -3.98 -11.25
CA GLY A 98 -3.03 -3.94 -12.25
C GLY A 98 -1.66 -4.36 -11.70
N TYR A 99 -1.58 -4.68 -10.42
CA TYR A 99 -0.35 -5.11 -9.75
C TYR A 99 -0.43 -6.58 -9.35
N VAL A 100 0.72 -7.22 -9.19
CA VAL A 100 0.78 -8.60 -8.71
C VAL A 100 0.83 -8.62 -7.19
N ARG A 101 0.46 -9.77 -6.59
CA ARG A 101 0.60 -9.97 -5.16
C ARG A 101 2.06 -9.79 -4.75
N GLY A 102 2.29 -9.06 -3.66
CA GLY A 102 3.63 -8.73 -3.19
C GLY A 102 4.24 -7.50 -3.87
N GLY A 103 3.63 -7.05 -4.96
CA GLY A 103 4.04 -5.84 -5.66
C GLY A 103 2.94 -4.80 -5.75
N CYS A 104 1.87 -4.95 -4.95
CA CYS A 104 0.74 -4.03 -5.00
C CYS A 104 1.06 -2.72 -4.27
N SER A 105 1.08 -1.62 -5.01
CA SER A 105 1.32 -0.28 -4.47
C SER A 105 -0.01 0.45 -4.28
N PRO A 106 -0.11 1.34 -3.28
CA PRO A 106 -1.30 2.19 -3.15
C PRO A 106 -1.35 3.28 -4.22
N ILE A 107 -0.26 3.45 -4.96
CA ILE A 107 -0.11 4.50 -5.97
C ILE A 107 -0.20 3.88 -7.37
N GLY A 108 -0.89 4.55 -8.29
CA GLY A 108 -0.88 4.14 -9.69
C GLY A 108 -1.68 2.90 -9.99
N MET A 109 -2.65 2.55 -9.19
CA MET A 109 -3.56 1.45 -9.49
C MET A 109 -4.35 1.71 -10.76
N LYS A 110 -4.81 0.63 -11.38
CA LYS A 110 -5.60 0.65 -12.62
C LYS A 110 -6.78 1.62 -12.54
N LYS A 111 -7.41 1.71 -11.36
CA LYS A 111 -8.50 2.65 -11.07
C LYS A 111 -8.21 3.36 -9.75
N PRO A 112 -8.68 4.61 -9.58
CA PRO A 112 -8.48 5.36 -8.33
C PRO A 112 -9.49 4.92 -7.27
N PHE A 113 -9.21 3.83 -6.59
CA PHE A 113 -10.06 3.37 -5.48
C PHE A 113 -9.89 4.25 -4.25
N PRO A 114 -10.95 4.43 -3.44
CA PRO A 114 -10.80 5.12 -2.16
C PRO A 114 -9.73 4.44 -1.32
N THR A 115 -8.80 5.22 -0.78
CA THR A 115 -7.64 4.73 -0.05
C THR A 115 -7.63 5.28 1.36
N VAL A 116 -7.40 4.41 2.34
CA VAL A 116 -7.31 4.79 3.75
C VAL A 116 -5.98 4.29 4.28
N PHE A 117 -5.20 5.20 4.87
CA PHE A 117 -3.95 4.86 5.55
C PHE A 117 -4.22 4.78 7.04
N ASP A 118 -3.64 3.77 7.70
CA ASP A 118 -3.78 3.70 9.15
C ASP A 118 -3.25 4.99 9.78
N ALA A 119 -3.91 5.46 10.82
CA ALA A 119 -3.56 6.72 11.49
C ALA A 119 -2.11 6.76 11.95
N SER A 120 -1.49 5.61 12.21
CA SER A 120 -0.08 5.53 12.61
C SER A 120 0.86 6.09 11.54
N ALA A 121 0.44 6.13 10.27
CA ALA A 121 1.26 6.74 9.22
C ALA A 121 1.50 8.23 9.48
N GLY A 122 0.56 8.89 10.15
CA GLY A 122 0.69 10.30 10.50
C GLY A 122 1.79 10.59 11.54
N ASN A 123 2.34 9.55 12.17
CA ASN A 123 3.45 9.69 13.12
C ASN A 123 4.81 9.84 12.41
N PHE A 124 4.84 9.65 11.10
CA PHE A 124 6.07 9.68 10.32
C PHE A 124 5.98 10.75 9.24
N GLN A 125 7.13 11.31 8.89
CA GLN A 125 7.21 12.24 7.76
C GLN A 125 7.09 11.47 6.45
N GLU A 126 7.67 10.27 6.41
CA GLU A 126 7.63 9.38 5.23
C GLU A 126 7.46 7.94 5.68
N ILE A 127 6.92 7.11 4.80
CA ILE A 127 6.75 5.68 5.06
C ILE A 127 7.25 4.87 3.85
N TYR A 128 7.44 3.58 4.08
CA TYR A 128 7.86 2.63 3.05
C TYR A 128 6.65 1.88 2.55
N VAL A 129 6.46 1.85 1.23
CA VAL A 129 5.37 1.13 0.58
C VAL A 129 5.90 0.38 -0.64
N SER A 130 5.15 -0.60 -1.12
CA SER A 130 5.54 -1.30 -2.35
C SER A 130 5.61 -0.33 -3.52
N GLY A 131 6.60 -0.53 -4.37
CA GLY A 131 6.81 0.31 -5.55
C GLY A 131 6.05 -0.12 -6.80
N GLY A 132 5.27 -1.19 -6.72
CA GLY A 132 4.50 -1.66 -7.87
C GLY A 132 5.08 -2.90 -8.55
N ARG A 133 6.06 -3.54 -7.95
CA ARG A 133 6.54 -4.86 -8.37
C ARG A 133 7.28 -5.51 -7.20
N ILE A 134 7.39 -6.83 -7.25
CA ILE A 134 8.15 -7.59 -6.26
C ILE A 134 9.61 -7.13 -6.32
N GLY A 135 10.21 -6.90 -5.16
CA GLY A 135 11.60 -6.47 -5.08
C GLY A 135 11.82 -4.96 -5.20
N LEU A 136 10.75 -4.18 -5.12
CA LEU A 136 10.84 -2.73 -5.18
C LEU A 136 10.03 -2.09 -4.05
N THR A 137 10.69 -1.30 -3.22
CA THR A 137 10.06 -0.54 -2.14
C THR A 137 10.34 0.94 -2.35
N LEU A 138 9.33 1.76 -2.14
CA LEU A 138 9.47 3.21 -2.24
C LEU A 138 9.34 3.84 -0.86
N THR A 139 10.15 4.86 -0.61
CA THR A 139 10.01 5.72 0.56
C THR A 139 9.39 7.02 0.08
N VAL A 140 8.20 7.34 0.57
CA VAL A 140 7.42 8.48 0.09
C VAL A 140 6.89 9.29 1.28
N PRO A 141 6.95 10.64 1.20
CA PRO A 141 6.36 11.47 2.24
C PRO A 141 4.86 11.19 2.38
N VAL A 142 4.40 11.08 3.62
CA VAL A 142 3.00 10.75 3.91
C VAL A 142 2.06 11.80 3.33
N GLU A 143 2.41 13.07 3.47
CA GLU A 143 1.60 14.17 2.93
C GLU A 143 1.38 14.01 1.42
N ASP A 144 2.44 13.66 0.69
CA ASP A 144 2.36 13.44 -0.76
C ASP A 144 1.54 12.20 -1.10
N LEU A 145 1.68 11.13 -0.30
CA LEU A 145 0.89 9.91 -0.48
C LEU A 145 -0.60 10.22 -0.38
N LEU A 146 -0.99 11.01 0.62
CA LEU A 146 -2.39 11.40 0.79
C LEU A 146 -2.90 12.20 -0.40
N LYS A 147 -2.07 13.10 -0.93
CA LYS A 147 -2.44 13.91 -2.11
C LYS A 147 -2.59 13.07 -3.36
N VAL A 148 -1.58 12.23 -3.64
CA VAL A 148 -1.54 11.45 -4.88
C VAL A 148 -2.65 10.41 -4.93
N THR A 149 -2.96 9.79 -3.79
CA THR A 149 -3.99 8.74 -3.71
C THR A 149 -5.38 9.29 -3.41
N GLY A 150 -5.48 10.55 -2.98
CA GLY A 150 -6.73 11.09 -2.46
C GLY A 150 -7.12 10.44 -1.14
N GLY A 151 -6.17 9.83 -0.45
CA GLY A 151 -6.41 9.06 0.76
C GLY A 151 -6.61 9.90 2.01
N LYS A 152 -6.95 9.21 3.08
CA LYS A 152 -7.13 9.82 4.40
C LYS A 152 -6.52 8.92 5.46
N LEU A 153 -6.32 9.49 6.65
CA LEU A 153 -5.85 8.74 7.82
C LEU A 153 -7.05 8.33 8.67
N ALA A 154 -7.04 7.11 9.15
CA ALA A 154 -8.07 6.62 10.08
C ALA A 154 -7.51 5.43 10.87
N ASN A 155 -8.02 5.19 12.06
CA ASN A 155 -7.64 4.02 12.86
C ASN A 155 -8.31 2.79 12.26
N ILE A 156 -7.55 1.98 11.55
CA ILE A 156 -8.05 0.80 10.84
C ILE A 156 -7.31 -0.49 11.21
N THR A 157 -6.41 -0.45 12.19
CA THR A 157 -5.70 -1.65 12.64
C THR A 157 -6.30 -2.18 13.93
N ALA A 158 -6.17 -3.51 14.12
CA ALA A 158 -6.63 -4.16 15.34
C ALA A 158 -5.84 -3.62 16.54
N ARG A 159 -6.55 -3.39 17.63
CA ARG A 159 -5.91 -2.94 18.86
C ARG A 159 -5.13 -4.10 19.49
N GLU A 160 -3.94 -3.81 19.94
CA GLU A 160 -3.20 -4.74 20.77
C GLU A 160 -3.75 -4.60 22.18
N GLU A 161 -4.08 -5.72 22.78
CA GLU A 161 -4.46 -5.76 24.20
C GLU A 161 -3.26 -6.03 25.06
#